data_4cca1eedcf524dfd663360ddc97d7958
#
_entry.id   4cca1eedcf524dfd663360ddc97d7958
#
_cell.length_a   1.000
_cell.length_b   1.000
_cell.length_c   1.000
_cell.angle_alpha   90.00
_cell.angle_beta   90.00
_cell.angle_gamma   90.00
#
_symmetry.space_group_name_H-M   'P 1'
#
loop_
_entity.id
_entity.type
_entity.pdbx_description
1 polymer ?
#
loop_
_entity_poly.entity_id
_entity_poly.type
_entity_poly.pdbx_seq_one_letter_code
_entity_poly.pdbx_strand_id
1 'polypeptide(L)'
;MPVQDLKSLLERIHTRLDDSVVGISQLVSDLAPADLADLINQLTLAEAATVVSMLPVARVIQLFDNPIMRRRGAILEQLEPDRAAEILSGLSADERTDVVQRMGHHPRHLIVPRLPPEVRKELEGLLQYPPHTAGGIMTTEFVRLDPKMLVADALKHIRSVAREKESIYACYVIEPQTAKLIGAVSLRDLVMADINTPVTDVMRKKPVTVNTLDDQEDVAKKIGKYNLLAVPVIEQDGSVVGFVTVDDVIDVMIEEGTEDILRLAAVEPSALDKPYMQVSLPLMIRKRAGWLVILFLGEMLTATAMGFFEKEIARAVVLALFVPLIISSGGNSGSQASTLVIRALALGEVTLRDW
;
A
#
# COMPACT_ATOMS: atom_id res chain seq x y z
N MET A 1 2.80 11.12 18.45
CA MET A 1 3.20 11.11 19.89
C MET A 1 4.71 11.30 20.03
N PRO A 2 5.24 12.02 21.04
CA PRO A 2 6.69 12.09 21.29
C PRO A 2 7.28 10.71 21.59
N VAL A 3 8.49 10.43 21.09
CA VAL A 3 9.15 9.11 21.23
C VAL A 3 9.35 8.68 22.70
N GLN A 4 9.52 9.65 23.61
CA GLN A 4 9.66 9.39 25.06
C GLN A 4 8.36 8.86 25.68
N ASP A 5 7.20 9.38 25.27
CA ASP A 5 5.89 8.94 25.76
C ASP A 5 5.58 7.53 25.25
N LEU A 6 5.96 7.21 24.00
CA LEU A 6 5.79 5.90 23.41
C LEU A 6 6.58 4.81 24.15
N LYS A 7 7.85 5.09 24.52
CA LYS A 7 8.69 4.17 25.31
C LYS A 7 8.10 3.90 26.69
N SER A 8 7.64 4.95 27.38
CA SER A 8 7.03 4.81 28.71
C SER A 8 5.73 4.00 28.65
N LEU A 9 4.96 4.14 27.58
CA LEU A 9 3.75 3.35 27.34
C LEU A 9 4.08 1.87 27.04
N LEU A 10 5.09 1.61 26.23
CA LEU A 10 5.56 0.24 25.95
C LEU A 10 6.01 -0.46 27.23
N GLU A 11 6.81 0.18 28.08
CA GLU A 11 7.23 -0.38 29.37
C GLU A 11 6.03 -0.67 30.28
N ARG A 12 5.02 0.20 30.32
CA ARG A 12 3.79 0.01 31.09
C ARG A 12 2.92 -1.12 30.52
N ILE A 13 2.89 -1.32 29.21
CA ILE A 13 2.19 -2.44 28.57
C ILE A 13 2.92 -3.74 28.90
N HIS A 14 4.23 -3.82 28.72
CA HIS A 14 5.01 -5.01 29.08
C HIS A 14 4.81 -5.42 30.54
N THR A 15 4.81 -4.43 31.46
CA THR A 15 4.60 -4.70 32.90
C THR A 15 3.17 -5.17 33.21
N ARG A 16 2.17 -4.77 32.41
CA ARG A 16 0.75 -5.09 32.65
C ARG A 16 0.20 -6.23 31.83
N LEU A 17 0.87 -6.65 30.76
CA LEU A 17 0.52 -7.89 30.05
C LEU A 17 0.53 -9.10 30.99
N ASP A 18 1.35 -9.04 32.06
CA ASP A 18 1.41 -10.09 33.09
C ASP A 18 0.33 -9.93 34.17
N ASP A 19 -0.26 -8.74 34.40
CA ASP A 19 -1.05 -8.46 35.61
C ASP A 19 -2.55 -8.17 35.43
N SER A 20 -3.04 -7.58 34.33
CA SER A 20 -4.51 -7.40 34.11
C SER A 20 -4.94 -6.84 32.75
N VAL A 21 -5.94 -7.49 32.15
CA VAL A 21 -6.63 -7.11 30.89
C VAL A 21 -7.25 -5.70 30.92
N VAL A 22 -7.86 -5.31 32.06
CA VAL A 22 -8.59 -4.04 32.22
C VAL A 22 -7.67 -2.82 32.15
N GLY A 23 -6.44 -2.94 32.64
CA GLY A 23 -5.49 -1.83 32.67
C GLY A 23 -4.94 -1.41 31.30
N ILE A 24 -4.82 -2.35 30.34
CA ILE A 24 -4.29 -2.06 28.99
C ILE A 24 -5.35 -1.38 28.13
N SER A 25 -6.60 -1.85 28.15
CA SER A 25 -7.70 -1.24 27.39
C SER A 25 -7.87 0.24 27.73
N GLN A 26 -7.76 0.60 29.02
CA GLN A 26 -7.84 2.00 29.47
C GLN A 26 -6.62 2.83 29.03
N LEU A 27 -5.43 2.24 29.01
CA LEU A 27 -4.20 2.94 28.60
C LEU A 27 -4.22 3.34 27.12
N VAL A 28 -4.86 2.53 26.28
CA VAL A 28 -4.86 2.71 24.82
C VAL A 28 -6.16 3.31 24.29
N SER A 29 -7.19 3.48 25.15
CA SER A 29 -8.51 3.99 24.75
C SER A 29 -8.46 5.40 24.17
N ASP A 30 -7.61 6.26 24.73
CA ASP A 30 -7.55 7.69 24.41
C ASP A 30 -6.52 8.03 23.32
N LEU A 31 -5.74 7.03 22.85
CA LEU A 31 -4.74 7.23 21.79
C LEU A 31 -5.43 7.47 20.44
N ALA A 32 -4.88 8.36 19.61
CA ALA A 32 -5.30 8.44 18.23
C ALA A 32 -4.99 7.10 17.50
N PRO A 33 -5.78 6.69 16.47
CA PRO A 33 -5.54 5.44 15.76
C PRO A 33 -4.10 5.30 15.22
N ALA A 34 -3.51 6.38 14.72
CA ALA A 34 -2.13 6.40 14.24
C ALA A 34 -1.09 6.17 15.36
N ASP A 35 -1.27 6.81 16.52
CA ASP A 35 -0.38 6.59 17.67
C ASP A 35 -0.49 5.16 18.22
N LEU A 36 -1.70 4.59 18.19
CA LEU A 36 -1.95 3.21 18.57
C LEU A 36 -1.29 2.23 17.57
N ALA A 37 -1.34 2.53 16.27
CA ALA A 37 -0.67 1.74 15.24
C ALA A 37 0.85 1.74 15.44
N ASP A 38 1.45 2.90 15.70
CA ASP A 38 2.87 3.02 16.04
C ASP A 38 3.26 2.16 17.25
N LEU A 39 2.42 2.19 18.29
CA LEU A 39 2.62 1.39 19.50
C LEU A 39 2.57 -0.13 19.19
N ILE A 40 1.53 -0.59 18.51
CA ILE A 40 1.32 -2.01 18.17
C ILE A 40 2.41 -2.52 17.22
N ASN A 41 2.89 -1.70 16.31
CA ASN A 41 3.98 -2.08 15.41
C ASN A 41 5.30 -2.37 16.14
N GLN A 42 5.51 -1.82 17.34
CA GLN A 42 6.70 -2.07 18.17
C GLN A 42 6.58 -3.31 19.05
N LEU A 43 5.37 -3.82 19.28
CA LEU A 43 5.13 -5.03 20.05
C LEU A 43 5.53 -6.29 19.26
N THR A 44 5.79 -7.39 19.97
CA THR A 44 5.86 -8.71 19.34
C THR A 44 4.50 -9.09 18.77
N LEU A 45 4.45 -10.08 17.88
CA LEU A 45 3.19 -10.49 17.24
C LEU A 45 2.18 -11.01 18.28
N ALA A 46 2.63 -11.76 19.27
CA ALA A 46 1.78 -12.29 20.35
C ALA A 46 1.21 -11.18 21.25
N GLU A 47 2.04 -10.20 21.63
CA GLU A 47 1.61 -9.04 22.41
C GLU A 47 0.63 -8.18 21.64
N ALA A 48 0.91 -7.90 20.35
CA ALA A 48 0.03 -7.17 19.47
C ALA A 48 -1.34 -7.82 19.33
N ALA A 49 -1.39 -9.15 19.11
CA ALA A 49 -2.61 -9.92 19.06
C ALA A 49 -3.38 -9.88 20.39
N THR A 50 -2.67 -9.97 21.52
CA THR A 50 -3.27 -9.85 22.84
C THR A 50 -3.91 -8.48 23.05
N VAL A 51 -3.22 -7.39 22.72
CA VAL A 51 -3.78 -6.02 22.83
C VAL A 51 -4.99 -5.86 21.91
N VAL A 52 -4.89 -6.29 20.66
CA VAL A 52 -6.00 -6.21 19.67
C VAL A 52 -7.20 -7.03 20.12
N SER A 53 -7.01 -8.20 20.73
CA SER A 53 -8.11 -9.02 21.24
C SER A 53 -8.92 -8.34 22.35
N MET A 54 -8.29 -7.43 23.10
CA MET A 54 -8.89 -6.70 24.23
C MET A 54 -9.63 -5.42 23.80
N LEU A 55 -9.34 -4.90 22.59
CA LEU A 55 -9.96 -3.68 22.10
C LEU A 55 -11.38 -3.92 21.58
N PRO A 56 -12.30 -2.95 21.67
CA PRO A 56 -13.58 -3.01 20.96
C PRO A 56 -13.39 -3.16 19.46
N VAL A 57 -14.27 -3.91 18.77
CA VAL A 57 -14.17 -4.15 17.30
C VAL A 57 -14.08 -2.84 16.52
N ALA A 58 -14.95 -1.88 16.80
CA ALA A 58 -14.94 -0.58 16.13
C ALA A 58 -13.58 0.14 16.25
N ARG A 59 -12.89 -0.07 17.37
CA ARG A 59 -11.55 0.50 17.59
C ARG A 59 -10.48 -0.22 16.79
N VAL A 60 -10.59 -1.55 16.68
CA VAL A 60 -9.68 -2.35 15.87
C VAL A 60 -9.85 -2.02 14.38
N ILE A 61 -11.08 -1.81 13.92
CA ILE A 61 -11.36 -1.37 12.55
C ILE A 61 -10.64 -0.05 12.27
N GLN A 62 -10.85 0.99 13.10
CA GLN A 62 -10.16 2.28 12.95
C GLN A 62 -8.62 2.17 12.99
N LEU A 63 -8.11 1.21 13.74
CA LEU A 63 -6.68 0.93 13.79
C LEU A 63 -6.19 0.26 12.51
N PHE A 64 -6.95 -0.67 11.96
CA PHE A 64 -6.59 -1.46 10.77
C PHE A 64 -6.78 -0.66 9.47
N ASP A 65 -7.74 0.26 9.43
CA ASP A 65 -7.88 1.23 8.35
C ASP A 65 -6.71 2.26 8.31
N ASN A 66 -5.83 2.25 9.34
CA ASN A 66 -4.71 3.17 9.36
C ASN A 66 -3.51 2.59 8.58
N PRO A 67 -2.98 3.32 7.57
CA PRO A 67 -1.91 2.83 6.69
C PRO A 67 -0.60 2.51 7.44
N ILE A 68 -0.36 3.15 8.59
CA ILE A 68 0.82 2.88 9.42
C ILE A 68 0.76 1.46 10.03
N MET A 69 -0.44 0.88 10.17
CA MET A 69 -0.63 -0.43 10.79
C MET A 69 -0.07 -1.55 9.91
N ARG A 70 1.00 -2.16 10.38
CA ARG A 70 1.67 -3.29 9.72
C ARG A 70 1.18 -4.62 10.27
N ARG A 71 1.46 -5.71 9.54
CA ARG A 71 1.19 -7.09 9.98
C ARG A 71 -0.27 -7.39 10.33
N ARG A 72 -1.23 -6.64 9.76
CA ARG A 72 -2.68 -6.80 9.98
C ARG A 72 -3.11 -8.27 9.85
N GLY A 73 -2.77 -8.91 8.73
CA GLY A 73 -3.09 -10.33 8.49
C GLY A 73 -2.47 -11.27 9.56
N ALA A 74 -1.19 -11.11 9.87
CA ALA A 74 -0.52 -11.94 10.85
C ALA A 74 -1.09 -11.77 12.28
N ILE A 75 -1.57 -10.58 12.63
CA ILE A 75 -2.24 -10.35 13.92
C ILE A 75 -3.60 -11.05 13.94
N LEU A 76 -4.40 -10.94 12.87
CA LEU A 76 -5.70 -11.63 12.78
C LEU A 76 -5.57 -13.15 12.83
N GLU A 77 -4.49 -13.70 12.27
CA GLU A 77 -4.20 -15.14 12.34
C GLU A 77 -3.98 -15.67 13.77
N GLN A 78 -3.63 -14.79 14.72
CA GLN A 78 -3.45 -15.12 16.14
C GLN A 78 -4.74 -14.98 16.96
N LEU A 79 -5.79 -14.38 16.39
CA LEU A 79 -7.08 -14.19 17.06
C LEU A 79 -7.98 -15.42 16.88
N GLU A 80 -8.99 -15.53 17.74
CA GLU A 80 -10.08 -16.47 17.51
C GLU A 80 -10.76 -16.22 16.17
N PRO A 81 -11.06 -17.26 15.36
CA PRO A 81 -11.56 -17.08 13.99
C PRO A 81 -12.85 -16.26 13.87
N ASP A 82 -13.76 -16.37 14.85
CA ASP A 82 -15.01 -15.59 14.86
C ASP A 82 -14.72 -14.11 15.11
N ARG A 83 -13.77 -13.80 15.98
CA ARG A 83 -13.32 -12.44 16.25
C ARG A 83 -12.62 -11.82 15.04
N ALA A 84 -11.75 -12.60 14.40
CA ALA A 84 -11.09 -12.16 13.17
C ALA A 84 -12.09 -11.88 12.04
N ALA A 85 -13.12 -12.73 11.89
CA ALA A 85 -14.18 -12.53 10.91
C ALA A 85 -15.03 -11.28 11.20
N GLU A 86 -15.34 -11.00 12.47
CA GLU A 86 -16.05 -9.78 12.89
C GLU A 86 -15.25 -8.52 12.52
N ILE A 87 -13.95 -8.50 12.78
CA ILE A 87 -13.05 -7.39 12.42
C ILE A 87 -13.00 -7.23 10.90
N LEU A 88 -12.71 -8.32 10.15
CA LEU A 88 -12.67 -8.29 8.69
C LEU A 88 -13.99 -7.81 8.06
N SER A 89 -15.13 -8.14 8.67
CA SER A 89 -16.44 -7.70 8.17
C SER A 89 -16.63 -6.19 8.27
N GLY A 90 -15.95 -5.53 9.19
CA GLY A 90 -16.07 -4.09 9.41
C GLY A 90 -15.02 -3.25 8.68
N LEU A 91 -13.98 -3.87 8.09
CA LEU A 91 -13.01 -3.17 7.25
C LEU A 91 -13.63 -2.78 5.91
N SER A 92 -13.09 -1.72 5.28
CA SER A 92 -13.39 -1.37 3.88
C SER A 92 -13.11 -2.54 2.94
N ALA A 93 -13.67 -2.52 1.73
CA ALA A 93 -13.60 -3.66 0.81
C ALA A 93 -12.16 -3.96 0.33
N ASP A 94 -11.40 -2.92 0.01
CA ASP A 94 -9.99 -2.95 -0.38
C ASP A 94 -9.09 -3.41 0.76
N GLU A 95 -9.19 -2.79 1.95
CA GLU A 95 -8.41 -3.16 3.13
C GLU A 95 -8.65 -4.61 3.56
N ARG A 96 -9.90 -5.04 3.53
CA ARG A 96 -10.27 -6.44 3.77
C ARG A 96 -9.59 -7.37 2.78
N THR A 97 -9.56 -6.98 1.50
CA THR A 97 -8.96 -7.76 0.42
C THR A 97 -7.45 -7.83 0.59
N ASP A 98 -6.77 -6.72 0.88
CA ASP A 98 -5.32 -6.67 1.13
C ASP A 98 -4.93 -7.56 2.32
N VAL A 99 -5.64 -7.45 3.42
CA VAL A 99 -5.39 -8.28 4.60
C VAL A 99 -5.53 -9.76 4.30
N VAL A 100 -6.58 -10.18 3.59
CA VAL A 100 -6.83 -11.59 3.25
C VAL A 100 -5.85 -12.12 2.21
N GLN A 101 -5.39 -11.30 1.27
CA GLN A 101 -4.35 -11.69 0.31
C GLN A 101 -3.02 -12.01 1.00
N ARG A 102 -2.67 -11.25 2.05
CA ARG A 102 -1.44 -11.43 2.83
C ARG A 102 -1.53 -12.51 3.91
N MET A 103 -2.73 -13.06 4.17
CA MET A 103 -2.93 -14.16 5.12
C MET A 103 -2.46 -15.51 4.57
N GLY A 104 -1.97 -16.37 5.48
CA GLY A 104 -1.63 -17.76 5.17
C GLY A 104 -2.86 -18.58 4.75
N HIS A 105 -2.63 -19.64 3.96
CA HIS A 105 -3.73 -20.49 3.46
C HIS A 105 -4.62 -21.07 4.57
N HIS A 106 -4.03 -21.58 5.63
CA HIS A 106 -4.79 -22.25 6.70
C HIS A 106 -5.68 -21.29 7.48
N PRO A 107 -5.19 -20.14 8.02
CA PRO A 107 -6.03 -19.15 8.68
C PRO A 107 -7.15 -18.62 7.77
N ARG A 108 -6.84 -18.35 6.52
CA ARG A 108 -7.83 -17.89 5.52
C ARG A 108 -9.01 -18.87 5.40
N HIS A 109 -8.75 -20.18 5.32
CA HIS A 109 -9.81 -21.20 5.27
C HIS A 109 -10.66 -21.29 6.55
N LEU A 110 -10.14 -20.86 7.69
CA LEU A 110 -10.89 -20.81 8.93
C LEU A 110 -11.74 -19.56 9.07
N ILE A 111 -11.27 -18.41 8.60
CA ILE A 111 -11.87 -17.10 8.86
C ILE A 111 -12.86 -16.71 7.75
N VAL A 112 -12.48 -16.84 6.46
CA VAL A 112 -13.33 -16.40 5.34
C VAL A 112 -14.73 -17.05 5.32
N PRO A 113 -14.92 -18.34 5.60
CA PRO A 113 -16.25 -18.94 5.66
C PRO A 113 -17.17 -18.38 6.76
N ARG A 114 -16.61 -17.68 7.77
CA ARG A 114 -17.35 -17.07 8.87
C ARG A 114 -17.84 -15.66 8.55
N LEU A 115 -17.37 -15.06 7.45
CA LEU A 115 -17.85 -13.77 6.99
C LEU A 115 -19.33 -13.84 6.57
N PRO A 116 -20.09 -12.76 6.75
CA PRO A 116 -21.43 -12.64 6.17
C PRO A 116 -21.43 -12.95 4.67
N PRO A 117 -22.48 -13.60 4.14
CA PRO A 117 -22.49 -14.05 2.73
C PRO A 117 -22.24 -12.93 1.72
N GLU A 118 -22.76 -11.72 1.98
CA GLU A 118 -22.59 -10.54 1.12
C GLU A 118 -21.12 -10.06 1.12
N VAL A 119 -20.53 -9.91 2.29
CA VAL A 119 -19.12 -9.51 2.47
C VAL A 119 -18.18 -10.53 1.84
N ARG A 120 -18.47 -11.83 2.02
CA ARG A 120 -17.67 -12.89 1.42
C ARG A 120 -17.74 -12.86 -0.10
N LYS A 121 -18.94 -12.68 -0.67
CA LYS A 121 -19.12 -12.59 -2.13
C LYS A 121 -18.37 -11.40 -2.72
N GLU A 122 -18.40 -10.25 -2.05
CA GLU A 122 -17.65 -9.06 -2.45
C GLU A 122 -16.14 -9.32 -2.40
N LEU A 123 -15.64 -9.86 -1.30
CA LEU A 123 -14.23 -10.25 -1.15
C LEU A 123 -13.78 -11.24 -2.23
N GLU A 124 -14.56 -12.29 -2.50
CA GLU A 124 -14.26 -13.26 -3.55
C GLU A 124 -14.22 -12.62 -4.95
N GLY A 125 -15.04 -11.60 -5.19
CA GLY A 125 -15.00 -10.79 -6.41
C GLY A 125 -13.72 -9.98 -6.53
N LEU A 126 -13.30 -9.29 -5.47
CA LEU A 126 -12.08 -8.48 -5.46
C LEU A 126 -10.81 -9.33 -5.53
N LEU A 127 -10.80 -10.51 -4.90
CA LEU A 127 -9.67 -11.44 -4.95
C LEU A 127 -9.38 -12.02 -6.34
N GLN A 128 -10.24 -11.80 -7.34
CA GLN A 128 -9.97 -12.18 -8.73
C GLN A 128 -8.97 -11.25 -9.42
N TYR A 129 -8.82 -10.01 -8.91
CA TYR A 129 -7.87 -9.07 -9.46
C TYR A 129 -6.47 -9.31 -8.86
N PRO A 130 -5.42 -9.24 -9.68
CA PRO A 130 -4.05 -9.36 -9.18
C PRO A 130 -3.73 -8.24 -8.18
N PRO A 131 -2.98 -8.52 -7.09
CA PRO A 131 -2.43 -7.48 -6.24
C PRO A 131 -1.56 -6.52 -7.05
N HIS A 132 -1.37 -5.30 -6.56
CA HIS A 132 -0.61 -4.22 -7.21
C HIS A 132 -1.18 -3.78 -8.58
N THR A 133 -2.46 -4.03 -8.84
CA THR A 133 -3.20 -3.47 -9.98
C THR A 133 -4.33 -2.57 -9.50
N ALA A 134 -4.87 -1.71 -10.38
CA ALA A 134 -6.02 -0.87 -10.06
C ALA A 134 -7.20 -1.67 -9.48
N GLY A 135 -7.46 -2.87 -10.03
CA GLY A 135 -8.48 -3.77 -9.51
C GLY A 135 -8.14 -4.38 -8.15
N GLY A 136 -6.84 -4.56 -7.85
CA GLY A 136 -6.37 -5.12 -6.59
C GLY A 136 -6.41 -4.13 -5.41
N ILE A 137 -6.30 -2.83 -5.71
CA ILE A 137 -6.30 -1.75 -4.70
C ILE A 137 -7.60 -0.93 -4.70
N MET A 138 -8.61 -1.31 -5.49
CA MET A 138 -9.86 -0.55 -5.58
C MET A 138 -10.83 -0.94 -4.47
N THR A 139 -11.66 0.02 -4.08
CA THR A 139 -12.86 -0.21 -3.30
C THR A 139 -14.10 -0.21 -4.18
N THR A 140 -15.15 -0.93 -3.75
CA THR A 140 -16.47 -0.97 -4.42
C THR A 140 -17.46 0.01 -3.78
N GLU A 141 -17.06 0.69 -2.70
CA GLU A 141 -17.91 1.50 -1.84
C GLU A 141 -18.06 2.95 -2.30
N PHE A 142 -18.42 3.18 -3.55
CA PHE A 142 -18.59 4.51 -4.15
C PHE A 142 -20.03 4.94 -4.32
N VAL A 143 -20.24 6.25 -4.50
CA VAL A 143 -21.54 6.83 -4.75
C VAL A 143 -21.88 6.77 -6.23
N ARG A 144 -22.96 6.07 -6.57
CA ARG A 144 -23.54 5.99 -7.92
C ARG A 144 -24.70 6.97 -8.05
N LEU A 145 -24.71 7.74 -9.13
CA LEU A 145 -25.78 8.67 -9.46
C LEU A 145 -26.45 8.26 -10.78
N ASP A 146 -27.77 8.31 -10.81
CA ASP A 146 -28.52 8.13 -12.05
C ASP A 146 -28.44 9.42 -12.89
N PRO A 147 -28.19 9.34 -14.22
CA PRO A 147 -28.14 10.52 -15.10
C PRO A 147 -29.42 11.35 -15.12
N LYS A 148 -30.55 10.78 -14.70
CA LYS A 148 -31.84 11.48 -14.64
C LYS A 148 -32.05 12.28 -13.35
N MET A 149 -31.17 12.15 -12.37
CA MET A 149 -31.29 12.87 -11.10
C MET A 149 -31.08 14.36 -11.29
N LEU A 150 -31.82 15.14 -10.52
CA LEU A 150 -31.49 16.56 -10.28
C LEU A 150 -30.45 16.65 -9.15
N VAL A 151 -29.75 17.76 -9.06
CA VAL A 151 -28.76 18.02 -8.00
C VAL A 151 -29.37 17.86 -6.61
N ALA A 152 -30.62 18.29 -6.41
CA ALA A 152 -31.35 18.09 -5.14
C ALA A 152 -31.46 16.61 -4.76
N ASP A 153 -31.83 15.75 -5.72
CA ASP A 153 -32.01 14.31 -5.51
C ASP A 153 -30.65 13.62 -5.27
N ALA A 154 -29.63 14.01 -6.03
CA ALA A 154 -28.26 13.53 -5.86
C ALA A 154 -27.73 13.85 -4.44
N LEU A 155 -27.88 15.08 -3.96
CA LEU A 155 -27.47 15.46 -2.60
C LEU A 155 -28.24 14.70 -1.52
N LYS A 156 -29.55 14.46 -1.73
CA LYS A 156 -30.35 13.65 -0.83
C LYS A 156 -29.88 12.20 -0.82
N HIS A 157 -29.60 11.63 -1.99
CA HIS A 157 -29.06 10.28 -2.13
C HIS A 157 -27.71 10.14 -1.44
N ILE A 158 -26.77 11.06 -1.69
CA ILE A 158 -25.45 11.08 -1.05
C ILE A 158 -25.60 11.04 0.49
N ARG A 159 -26.46 11.90 1.05
CA ARG A 159 -26.70 11.92 2.52
C ARG A 159 -27.23 10.60 3.04
N SER A 160 -28.04 9.87 2.26
CA SER A 160 -28.61 8.59 2.70
C SER A 160 -27.58 7.46 2.73
N VAL A 161 -26.58 7.50 1.85
CA VAL A 161 -25.57 6.42 1.70
C VAL A 161 -24.18 6.77 2.27
N ALA A 162 -23.96 8.02 2.68
CA ALA A 162 -22.65 8.55 3.05
C ALA A 162 -21.93 7.76 4.16
N ARG A 163 -22.67 7.09 5.05
CA ARG A 163 -22.08 6.28 6.14
C ARG A 163 -21.60 4.90 5.69
N GLU A 164 -22.07 4.44 4.54
CA GLU A 164 -21.78 3.12 3.96
C GLU A 164 -20.78 3.23 2.81
N LYS A 165 -20.32 4.45 2.50
CA LYS A 165 -19.40 4.71 1.41
C LYS A 165 -18.08 5.22 1.97
N GLU A 166 -17.00 4.70 1.44
CA GLU A 166 -15.65 5.09 1.82
C GLU A 166 -15.40 6.56 1.52
N SER A 167 -15.83 7.03 0.36
CA SER A 167 -15.72 8.44 -0.01
C SER A 167 -16.98 8.95 -0.72
N ILE A 168 -17.36 10.19 -0.40
CA ILE A 168 -18.45 10.94 -1.06
C ILE A 168 -17.93 12.14 -1.85
N TYR A 169 -16.60 12.36 -1.89
CA TYR A 169 -16.01 13.52 -2.56
C TYR A 169 -16.13 13.45 -4.09
N ALA A 170 -16.08 12.24 -4.64
CA ALA A 170 -16.29 11.95 -6.05
C ALA A 170 -17.48 11.01 -6.22
N CYS A 171 -18.46 11.42 -7.03
CA CYS A 171 -19.62 10.62 -7.37
C CYS A 171 -19.59 10.28 -8.86
N TYR A 172 -20.04 9.08 -9.23
CA TYR A 172 -19.99 8.62 -10.60
C TYR A 172 -21.39 8.49 -11.18
N VAL A 173 -21.60 9.13 -12.32
CA VAL A 173 -22.86 9.06 -13.06
C VAL A 173 -22.78 7.85 -13.98
N ILE A 174 -23.63 6.86 -13.71
CA ILE A 174 -23.56 5.53 -14.32
C ILE A 174 -24.88 5.22 -15.01
N GLU A 175 -24.80 4.67 -16.24
CA GLU A 175 -25.96 4.17 -16.96
C GLU A 175 -26.56 2.95 -16.23
N PRO A 176 -27.81 3.00 -15.78
CA PRO A 176 -28.38 1.91 -14.96
C PRO A 176 -28.45 0.55 -15.68
N GLN A 177 -28.62 0.52 -17.00
CA GLN A 177 -28.79 -0.71 -17.76
C GLN A 177 -27.45 -1.37 -18.11
N THR A 178 -26.40 -0.60 -18.32
CA THR A 178 -25.11 -1.08 -18.84
C THR A 178 -23.97 -0.99 -17.81
N ALA A 179 -24.23 -0.37 -16.66
CA ALA A 179 -23.22 -0.01 -15.66
C ALA A 179 -22.06 0.85 -16.20
N LYS A 180 -22.19 1.41 -17.40
CA LYS A 180 -21.13 2.23 -18.01
C LYS A 180 -21.02 3.59 -17.38
N LEU A 181 -19.79 4.08 -17.29
CA LEU A 181 -19.47 5.41 -16.80
C LEU A 181 -19.88 6.47 -17.83
N ILE A 182 -20.80 7.36 -17.45
CA ILE A 182 -21.23 8.49 -18.25
C ILE A 182 -20.42 9.74 -17.88
N GLY A 183 -20.17 9.93 -16.59
CA GLY A 183 -19.44 11.09 -16.10
C GLY A 183 -19.09 10.97 -14.63
N ALA A 184 -18.33 11.94 -14.14
CA ALA A 184 -18.02 12.09 -12.72
C ALA A 184 -18.36 13.50 -12.26
N VAL A 185 -18.82 13.64 -11.03
CA VAL A 185 -19.14 14.93 -10.42
C VAL A 185 -18.59 14.96 -9.00
N SER A 186 -17.96 16.08 -8.63
CA SER A 186 -17.50 16.23 -7.25
C SER A 186 -18.63 16.69 -6.34
N LEU A 187 -18.56 16.33 -5.06
CA LEU A 187 -19.50 16.86 -4.07
C LEU A 187 -19.48 18.39 -4.05
N ARG A 188 -18.31 19.01 -4.25
CA ARG A 188 -18.17 20.46 -4.35
C ARG A 188 -19.01 21.05 -5.51
N ASP A 189 -18.94 20.43 -6.68
CA ASP A 189 -19.67 20.91 -7.87
C ASP A 189 -21.19 20.78 -7.64
N LEU A 190 -21.64 19.68 -6.99
CA LEU A 190 -23.05 19.51 -6.62
C LEU A 190 -23.54 20.56 -5.60
N VAL A 191 -22.71 20.89 -4.61
CA VAL A 191 -23.05 21.90 -3.59
C VAL A 191 -23.12 23.30 -4.19
N MET A 192 -22.32 23.60 -5.21
CA MET A 192 -22.28 24.91 -5.87
C MET A 192 -23.32 25.08 -6.97
N ALA A 193 -23.88 23.99 -7.50
CA ALA A 193 -24.88 24.03 -8.56
C ALA A 193 -26.29 24.37 -8.04
N ASP A 194 -27.14 24.89 -8.93
CA ASP A 194 -28.57 25.04 -8.62
C ASP A 194 -29.21 23.66 -8.43
N ILE A 195 -30.04 23.54 -7.40
CA ILE A 195 -30.68 22.29 -6.98
C ILE A 195 -31.60 21.68 -8.05
N ASN A 196 -32.12 22.47 -8.98
CA ASN A 196 -32.98 22.04 -10.07
C ASN A 196 -32.20 21.67 -11.34
N THR A 197 -30.88 21.79 -11.33
CA THR A 197 -30.04 21.45 -12.49
C THR A 197 -29.91 19.92 -12.61
N PRO A 198 -30.02 19.34 -13.81
CA PRO A 198 -29.71 17.93 -14.03
C PRO A 198 -28.24 17.63 -13.70
N VAL A 199 -27.96 16.48 -13.08
CA VAL A 199 -26.59 16.04 -12.75
C VAL A 199 -25.71 15.97 -14.02
N THR A 200 -26.31 15.63 -15.17
CA THR A 200 -25.63 15.55 -16.48
C THR A 200 -25.07 16.88 -16.98
N ASP A 201 -25.58 18.01 -16.49
CA ASP A 201 -25.13 19.34 -16.86
C ASP A 201 -24.00 19.84 -15.95
N VAL A 202 -23.85 19.24 -14.78
CA VAL A 202 -22.81 19.55 -13.79
C VAL A 202 -21.60 18.61 -13.90
N MET A 203 -21.83 17.36 -14.37
CA MET A 203 -20.79 16.33 -14.45
C MET A 203 -19.72 16.62 -15.50
N ARG A 204 -18.53 16.10 -15.28
CA ARG A 204 -17.49 15.97 -16.31
C ARG A 204 -17.78 14.75 -17.18
N LYS A 205 -18.05 14.96 -18.46
CA LYS A 205 -18.50 13.92 -19.41
C LYS A 205 -17.43 12.92 -19.83
N LYS A 206 -16.16 13.17 -19.59
CA LYS A 206 -15.03 12.27 -19.89
C LYS A 206 -14.06 12.31 -18.70
N PRO A 207 -14.41 11.68 -17.60
CA PRO A 207 -13.50 11.63 -16.47
C PRO A 207 -12.27 10.81 -16.82
N VAL A 208 -11.17 11.08 -16.12
CA VAL A 208 -9.98 10.21 -16.15
C VAL A 208 -10.36 8.88 -15.52
N THR A 209 -9.98 7.78 -16.17
CA THR A 209 -10.27 6.40 -15.73
C THR A 209 -9.01 5.57 -15.74
N VAL A 210 -9.04 4.45 -15.03
CA VAL A 210 -8.05 3.39 -15.08
C VAL A 210 -8.75 2.06 -15.37
N ASN A 211 -8.04 1.12 -15.99
CA ASN A 211 -8.55 -0.24 -16.19
C ASN A 211 -8.17 -1.11 -15.01
N THR A 212 -8.92 -2.17 -14.77
CA THR A 212 -8.69 -3.12 -13.66
C THR A 212 -7.27 -3.69 -13.60
N LEU A 213 -6.61 -3.85 -14.76
CA LEU A 213 -5.26 -4.40 -14.87
C LEU A 213 -4.15 -3.32 -15.00
N ASP A 214 -4.50 -2.03 -14.93
CA ASP A 214 -3.48 -0.96 -14.89
C ASP A 214 -2.65 -1.14 -13.61
N ASP A 215 -1.34 -0.92 -13.72
CA ASP A 215 -0.41 -1.00 -12.60
C ASP A 215 -0.71 0.07 -11.53
N GLN A 216 -0.56 -0.26 -10.25
CA GLN A 216 -0.84 0.66 -9.14
C GLN A 216 0.01 1.94 -9.21
N GLU A 217 1.26 1.87 -9.68
CA GLU A 217 2.12 3.03 -9.86
C GLU A 217 1.57 3.97 -10.95
N ASP A 218 1.01 3.42 -12.04
CA ASP A 218 0.37 4.20 -13.09
C ASP A 218 -0.91 4.86 -12.61
N VAL A 219 -1.67 4.20 -11.72
CA VAL A 219 -2.82 4.80 -11.03
C VAL A 219 -2.37 5.99 -10.19
N ALA A 220 -1.31 5.82 -9.40
CA ALA A 220 -0.73 6.89 -8.57
C ALA A 220 -0.28 8.08 -9.42
N LYS A 221 0.42 7.84 -10.53
CA LYS A 221 0.84 8.88 -11.49
C LYS A 221 -0.37 9.63 -12.09
N LYS A 222 -1.46 8.92 -12.44
CA LYS A 222 -2.68 9.54 -12.97
C LYS A 222 -3.36 10.42 -11.92
N ILE A 223 -3.52 9.94 -10.68
CA ILE A 223 -4.11 10.72 -9.58
C ILE A 223 -3.29 11.98 -9.32
N GLY A 224 -1.97 11.87 -9.22
CA GLY A 224 -1.07 13.02 -9.02
C GLY A 224 -1.10 13.99 -10.19
N LYS A 225 -1.01 13.49 -11.43
CA LYS A 225 -0.99 14.33 -12.65
C LYS A 225 -2.24 15.17 -12.82
N TYR A 226 -3.41 14.60 -12.55
CA TYR A 226 -4.70 15.26 -12.75
C TYR A 226 -5.27 15.87 -11.46
N ASN A 227 -4.52 15.80 -10.34
CA ASN A 227 -4.92 16.30 -9.03
C ASN A 227 -6.32 15.80 -8.62
N LEU A 228 -6.50 14.49 -8.68
CA LEU A 228 -7.76 13.82 -8.37
C LEU A 228 -7.80 13.39 -6.91
N LEU A 229 -8.98 13.38 -6.30
CA LEU A 229 -9.23 12.77 -4.99
C LEU A 229 -9.55 11.27 -5.10
N ALA A 230 -10.03 10.85 -6.27
CA ALA A 230 -10.31 9.47 -6.58
C ALA A 230 -10.40 9.26 -8.09
N VAL A 231 -10.12 8.05 -8.57
CA VAL A 231 -10.20 7.66 -9.98
C VAL A 231 -11.08 6.42 -10.15
N PRO A 232 -12.07 6.42 -11.05
CA PRO A 232 -12.91 5.25 -11.29
C PRO A 232 -12.14 4.17 -12.04
N VAL A 233 -12.33 2.93 -11.61
CA VAL A 233 -11.80 1.73 -12.22
C VAL A 233 -12.87 1.13 -13.13
N ILE A 234 -12.52 0.89 -14.38
CA ILE A 234 -13.42 0.37 -15.40
C ILE A 234 -12.93 -0.95 -15.99
N GLU A 235 -13.87 -1.79 -16.38
CA GLU A 235 -13.61 -2.96 -17.22
C GLU A 235 -13.44 -2.57 -18.69
N GLN A 236 -13.02 -3.53 -19.52
CA GLN A 236 -12.82 -3.32 -20.96
C GLN A 236 -14.09 -2.86 -21.71
N ASP A 237 -15.26 -3.22 -21.21
CA ASP A 237 -16.56 -2.82 -21.77
C ASP A 237 -17.00 -1.41 -21.33
N GLY A 238 -16.23 -0.77 -20.43
CA GLY A 238 -16.49 0.56 -19.89
C GLY A 238 -17.42 0.56 -18.66
N SER A 239 -17.77 -0.60 -18.10
CA SER A 239 -18.51 -0.69 -16.83
C SER A 239 -17.62 -0.31 -15.65
N VAL A 240 -18.20 0.40 -14.68
CA VAL A 240 -17.49 0.80 -13.46
C VAL A 240 -17.57 -0.34 -12.44
N VAL A 241 -16.42 -0.82 -12.01
CA VAL A 241 -16.30 -1.90 -11.01
C VAL A 241 -15.89 -1.41 -9.64
N GLY A 242 -15.18 -0.27 -9.57
CA GLY A 242 -14.70 0.30 -8.33
C GLY A 242 -14.10 1.69 -8.54
N PHE A 243 -13.40 2.17 -7.54
CA PHE A 243 -12.56 3.37 -7.63
C PHE A 243 -11.37 3.24 -6.67
N VAL A 244 -10.33 4.01 -6.95
CA VAL A 244 -9.14 4.13 -6.09
C VAL A 244 -9.09 5.53 -5.55
N THR A 245 -8.86 5.68 -4.26
CA THR A 245 -8.79 6.96 -3.56
C THR A 245 -7.36 7.50 -3.51
N VAL A 246 -7.20 8.77 -3.14
CA VAL A 246 -5.87 9.40 -3.04
C VAL A 246 -5.09 8.89 -1.82
N ASP A 247 -5.76 8.51 -0.75
CA ASP A 247 -5.18 7.94 0.46
C ASP A 247 -4.55 6.56 0.18
N ASP A 248 -5.24 5.67 -0.55
CA ASP A 248 -4.67 4.39 -1.00
C ASP A 248 -3.43 4.61 -1.89
N VAL A 249 -3.49 5.63 -2.75
CA VAL A 249 -2.36 5.98 -3.60
C VAL A 249 -1.15 6.49 -2.80
N ILE A 250 -1.36 7.17 -1.68
CA ILE A 250 -0.26 7.55 -0.78
C ILE A 250 0.45 6.31 -0.26
N ASP A 251 -0.29 5.26 0.10
CA ASP A 251 0.28 4.00 0.57
C ASP A 251 1.04 3.28 -0.53
N VAL A 252 0.46 3.22 -1.74
CA VAL A 252 1.16 2.72 -2.93
C VAL A 252 2.48 3.46 -3.16
N MET A 253 2.50 4.78 -3.08
CA MET A 253 3.73 5.57 -3.28
C MET A 253 4.79 5.28 -2.22
N ILE A 254 4.40 5.01 -0.98
CA ILE A 254 5.33 4.63 0.11
C ILE A 254 5.87 3.23 -0.13
N GLU A 255 5.03 2.27 -0.56
CA GLU A 255 5.41 0.90 -0.86
C GLU A 255 6.37 0.85 -2.05
N GLU A 256 6.01 1.45 -3.18
CA GLU A 256 6.85 1.52 -4.39
C GLU A 256 8.17 2.26 -4.14
N GLY A 257 8.14 3.41 -3.44
CA GLY A 257 9.35 4.14 -3.07
C GLY A 257 10.28 3.32 -2.17
N THR A 258 9.73 2.50 -1.27
CA THR A 258 10.51 1.58 -0.44
C THR A 258 11.10 0.45 -1.27
N GLU A 259 10.31 -0.14 -2.18
CA GLU A 259 10.76 -1.17 -3.10
C GLU A 259 11.89 -0.68 -4.01
N ASP A 260 11.76 0.51 -4.57
CA ASP A 260 12.77 1.15 -5.40
C ASP A 260 14.09 1.36 -4.66
N ILE A 261 14.05 1.84 -3.41
CA ILE A 261 15.24 1.99 -2.56
C ILE A 261 15.91 0.64 -2.32
N LEU A 262 15.13 -0.42 -2.06
CA LEU A 262 15.66 -1.77 -1.84
C LEU A 262 16.27 -2.35 -3.12
N ARG A 263 15.60 -2.19 -4.26
CA ARG A 263 16.13 -2.61 -5.57
C ARG A 263 17.43 -1.88 -5.93
N LEU A 264 17.50 -0.57 -5.66
CA LEU A 264 18.73 0.23 -5.81
C LEU A 264 19.89 -0.30 -4.96
N ALA A 265 19.58 -0.74 -3.74
CA ALA A 265 20.55 -1.34 -2.82
C ALA A 265 20.83 -2.82 -3.12
N ALA A 266 20.25 -3.38 -4.20
CA ALA A 266 20.32 -4.80 -4.54
C ALA A 266 19.86 -5.71 -3.39
N VAL A 267 18.85 -5.30 -2.67
CA VAL A 267 18.17 -6.04 -1.60
C VAL A 267 16.81 -6.48 -2.13
N GLU A 268 16.46 -7.73 -1.90
CA GLU A 268 15.14 -8.24 -2.29
C GLU A 268 14.02 -7.53 -1.49
N PRO A 269 12.98 -6.96 -2.13
CA PRO A 269 11.93 -6.20 -1.45
C PRO A 269 11.24 -6.96 -0.32
N SER A 270 10.97 -8.26 -0.51
CA SER A 270 10.40 -9.15 0.52
C SER A 270 11.25 -9.29 1.80
N ALA A 271 12.43 -8.65 1.85
CA ALA A 271 13.29 -8.68 3.04
C ALA A 271 12.75 -7.89 4.23
N LEU A 272 11.81 -6.96 4.01
CA LEU A 272 11.35 -6.00 5.01
C LEU A 272 9.87 -6.14 5.42
N ASP A 273 9.27 -7.32 5.27
CA ASP A 273 7.92 -7.60 5.80
C ASP A 273 7.85 -7.48 7.33
N LYS A 274 8.99 -7.38 7.99
CA LYS A 274 9.13 -7.18 9.44
C LYS A 274 9.92 -5.90 9.73
N PRO A 275 9.65 -5.24 10.88
CA PRO A 275 10.50 -4.15 11.32
C PRO A 275 11.99 -4.57 11.33
N TYR A 276 12.87 -3.71 10.85
CA TYR A 276 14.31 -4.00 10.66
C TYR A 276 14.96 -4.69 11.86
N MET A 277 14.64 -4.23 13.08
CA MET A 277 15.20 -4.80 14.34
C MET A 277 14.66 -6.19 14.69
N GLN A 278 13.58 -6.65 14.05
CA GLN A 278 12.97 -7.98 14.26
C GLN A 278 13.38 -8.98 13.18
N VAL A 279 14.10 -8.54 12.15
CA VAL A 279 14.62 -9.44 11.12
C VAL A 279 15.81 -10.22 11.67
N SER A 280 15.75 -11.55 11.64
CA SER A 280 16.86 -12.38 12.11
C SER A 280 18.09 -12.24 11.21
N LEU A 281 19.28 -12.19 11.80
CA LEU A 281 20.54 -12.10 11.06
C LEU A 281 20.70 -13.17 9.96
N PRO A 282 20.36 -14.46 10.18
CA PRO A 282 20.45 -15.48 9.13
C PRO A 282 19.56 -15.17 7.92
N LEU A 283 18.35 -14.66 8.15
CA LEU A 283 17.43 -14.28 7.08
C LEU A 283 17.99 -13.09 6.27
N MET A 284 18.53 -12.10 6.96
CA MET A 284 19.14 -10.92 6.34
C MET A 284 20.36 -11.29 5.49
N ILE A 285 21.21 -12.19 5.98
CA ILE A 285 22.36 -12.73 5.21
C ILE A 285 21.86 -13.46 3.96
N ARG A 286 20.90 -14.36 4.10
CA ARG A 286 20.36 -15.15 2.96
C ARG A 286 19.79 -14.26 1.86
N LYS A 287 19.05 -13.21 2.22
CA LYS A 287 18.42 -12.27 1.27
C LYS A 287 19.43 -11.40 0.52
N ARG A 288 20.62 -11.19 1.08
CA ARG A 288 21.71 -10.42 0.46
C ARG A 288 22.74 -11.32 -0.23
N ALA A 289 22.85 -12.59 0.17
CA ALA A 289 23.90 -13.49 -0.27
C ALA A 289 23.91 -13.72 -1.78
N GLY A 290 22.76 -13.83 -2.43
CA GLY A 290 22.66 -14.06 -3.87
C GLY A 290 23.37 -12.97 -4.68
N TRP A 291 23.08 -11.72 -4.38
CA TRP A 291 23.72 -10.58 -5.06
C TRP A 291 25.20 -10.45 -4.71
N LEU A 292 25.57 -10.65 -3.44
CA LEU A 292 26.97 -10.60 -3.02
C LEU A 292 27.83 -11.67 -3.71
N VAL A 293 27.27 -12.87 -3.95
CA VAL A 293 27.94 -13.92 -4.72
C VAL A 293 28.19 -13.49 -6.16
N ILE A 294 27.20 -12.87 -6.83
CA ILE A 294 27.36 -12.34 -8.20
C ILE A 294 28.44 -11.28 -8.25
N LEU A 295 28.44 -10.34 -7.30
CA LEU A 295 29.50 -9.31 -7.20
C LEU A 295 30.87 -9.94 -6.96
N PHE A 296 30.99 -10.92 -6.07
CA PHE A 296 32.24 -11.63 -5.79
C PHE A 296 32.78 -12.37 -7.03
N LEU A 297 31.89 -13.02 -7.80
CA LEU A 297 32.29 -13.65 -9.07
C LEU A 297 32.81 -12.61 -10.09
N GLY A 298 32.19 -11.44 -10.14
CA GLY A 298 32.66 -10.32 -10.96
C GLY A 298 34.03 -9.81 -10.51
N GLU A 299 34.28 -9.70 -9.21
CA GLU A 299 35.60 -9.33 -8.67
C GLU A 299 36.67 -10.38 -8.98
N MET A 300 36.32 -11.68 -8.89
CA MET A 300 37.24 -12.76 -9.28
C MET A 300 37.61 -12.68 -10.78
N LEU A 301 36.64 -12.33 -11.65
CA LEU A 301 36.90 -12.11 -13.06
C LEU A 301 37.89 -10.95 -13.27
N THR A 302 37.70 -9.86 -12.54
CA THR A 302 38.65 -8.71 -12.55
C THR A 302 40.05 -9.11 -12.07
N ALA A 303 40.15 -9.87 -10.96
CA ALA A 303 41.40 -10.38 -10.44
C ALA A 303 42.09 -11.29 -11.44
N THR A 304 41.34 -12.15 -12.14
CA THR A 304 41.87 -13.02 -13.20
C THR A 304 42.43 -12.22 -14.39
N ALA A 305 41.67 -11.19 -14.82
CA ALA A 305 42.11 -10.28 -15.88
C ALA A 305 43.40 -9.53 -15.49
N MET A 306 43.49 -9.03 -14.26
CA MET A 306 44.71 -8.40 -13.74
C MET A 306 45.88 -9.36 -13.70
N GLY A 307 45.67 -10.62 -13.30
CA GLY A 307 46.71 -11.66 -13.33
C GLY A 307 47.23 -11.94 -14.74
N PHE A 308 46.34 -11.92 -15.75
CA PHE A 308 46.74 -12.07 -17.15
C PHE A 308 47.68 -10.95 -17.62
N PHE A 309 47.45 -9.72 -17.16
CA PHE A 309 48.29 -8.56 -17.51
C PHE A 309 49.39 -8.25 -16.49
N GLU A 310 49.68 -9.15 -15.56
CA GLU A 310 50.67 -8.93 -14.48
C GLU A 310 52.02 -8.45 -14.99
N LYS A 311 52.53 -9.02 -16.08
CA LYS A 311 53.82 -8.64 -16.69
C LYS A 311 53.82 -7.21 -17.23
N GLU A 312 52.72 -6.74 -17.78
CA GLU A 312 52.59 -5.37 -18.29
C GLU A 312 52.45 -4.38 -17.14
N ILE A 313 51.69 -4.74 -16.11
CA ILE A 313 51.56 -3.95 -14.89
C ILE A 313 52.91 -3.83 -14.16
N ALA A 314 53.68 -4.89 -14.10
CA ALA A 314 55.02 -4.89 -13.50
C ALA A 314 56.04 -3.99 -14.22
N ARG A 315 55.89 -3.77 -15.53
CA ARG A 315 56.69 -2.83 -16.31
C ARG A 315 56.41 -1.37 -15.97
N ALA A 316 55.23 -1.09 -15.46
CA ALA A 316 54.79 0.26 -15.11
C ALA A 316 54.24 0.32 -13.66
N VAL A 317 55.11 -0.04 -12.70
CA VAL A 317 54.78 -0.13 -11.28
C VAL A 317 54.09 1.14 -10.74
N VAL A 318 54.46 2.32 -11.29
CA VAL A 318 53.81 3.59 -10.95
C VAL A 318 52.31 3.58 -11.26
N LEU A 319 51.86 2.86 -12.33
CA LEU A 319 50.44 2.75 -12.68
C LEU A 319 49.64 1.92 -11.65
N ALA A 320 50.29 0.95 -10.99
CA ALA A 320 49.66 0.16 -9.95
C ALA A 320 49.18 1.00 -8.76
N LEU A 321 49.84 2.13 -8.49
CA LEU A 321 49.40 3.09 -7.44
C LEU A 321 48.10 3.81 -7.80
N PHE A 322 47.80 3.92 -9.09
CA PHE A 322 46.57 4.59 -9.56
C PHE A 322 45.39 3.64 -9.73
N VAL A 323 45.59 2.31 -9.74
CA VAL A 323 44.52 1.33 -9.90
C VAL A 323 43.38 1.51 -8.86
N PRO A 324 43.69 1.63 -7.53
CA PRO A 324 42.65 1.88 -6.54
C PRO A 324 41.93 3.20 -6.77
N LEU A 325 42.61 4.25 -7.22
CA LEU A 325 42.03 5.54 -7.51
C LEU A 325 41.08 5.47 -8.71
N ILE A 326 41.43 4.77 -9.77
CA ILE A 326 40.61 4.59 -10.96
C ILE A 326 39.37 3.77 -10.62
N ILE A 327 39.53 2.67 -9.87
CA ILE A 327 38.41 1.82 -9.44
C ILE A 327 37.43 2.62 -8.55
N SER A 328 37.94 3.36 -7.57
CA SER A 328 37.14 4.20 -6.68
C SER A 328 36.44 5.32 -7.43
N SER A 329 37.13 6.00 -8.33
CA SER A 329 36.57 7.08 -9.16
C SER A 329 35.50 6.53 -10.11
N GLY A 330 35.76 5.38 -10.75
CA GLY A 330 34.78 4.71 -11.62
C GLY A 330 33.54 4.27 -10.86
N GLY A 331 33.70 3.69 -9.67
CA GLY A 331 32.59 3.30 -8.80
C GLY A 331 31.74 4.50 -8.36
N ASN A 332 32.37 5.58 -7.91
CA ASN A 332 31.66 6.79 -7.49
C ASN A 332 30.93 7.45 -8.66
N SER A 333 31.58 7.59 -9.81
CA SER A 333 30.95 8.18 -11.01
C SER A 333 29.81 7.30 -11.53
N GLY A 334 30.00 5.98 -11.54
CA GLY A 334 28.97 5.02 -11.94
C GLY A 334 27.76 5.08 -11.01
N SER A 335 27.98 5.10 -9.70
CA SER A 335 26.88 5.21 -8.70
C SER A 335 26.09 6.52 -8.87
N GLN A 336 26.77 7.64 -9.04
CA GLN A 336 26.12 8.94 -9.25
C GLN A 336 25.31 8.96 -10.57
N ALA A 337 25.90 8.46 -11.66
CA ALA A 337 25.20 8.39 -12.94
C ALA A 337 23.97 7.47 -12.86
N SER A 338 24.12 6.28 -12.25
CA SER A 338 23.00 5.35 -12.08
C SER A 338 21.87 5.97 -11.26
N THR A 339 22.18 6.65 -10.16
CA THR A 339 21.17 7.32 -9.32
C THR A 339 20.40 8.39 -10.11
N LEU A 340 21.09 9.20 -10.92
CA LEU A 340 20.45 10.24 -11.74
C LEU A 340 19.56 9.64 -12.83
N VAL A 341 20.02 8.58 -13.51
CA VAL A 341 19.26 7.90 -14.56
C VAL A 341 18.03 7.21 -13.98
N ILE A 342 18.15 6.53 -12.85
CA ILE A 342 17.03 5.86 -12.20
C ILE A 342 15.97 6.89 -11.76
N ARG A 343 16.41 8.02 -11.18
CA ARG A 343 15.49 9.12 -10.85
C ARG A 343 14.77 9.65 -12.09
N ALA A 344 15.47 9.85 -13.20
CA ALA A 344 14.88 10.35 -14.43
C ALA A 344 13.87 9.35 -15.03
N LEU A 345 14.14 8.03 -14.92
CA LEU A 345 13.22 6.96 -15.30
C LEU A 345 11.97 6.95 -14.41
N ALA A 346 12.15 7.03 -13.09
CA ALA A 346 11.05 7.06 -12.13
C ALA A 346 10.14 8.27 -12.32
N LEU A 347 10.69 9.43 -12.70
CA LEU A 347 9.92 10.64 -13.00
C LEU A 347 9.33 10.65 -14.42
N GLY A 348 9.63 9.64 -15.26
CA GLY A 348 9.21 9.60 -16.66
C GLY A 348 9.87 10.66 -17.55
N GLU A 349 10.98 11.28 -17.08
CA GLU A 349 11.75 12.25 -17.86
C GLU A 349 12.54 11.58 -19.00
N VAL A 350 12.89 10.29 -18.81
CA VAL A 350 13.62 9.44 -19.76
C VAL A 350 12.94 8.08 -19.84
N THR A 351 12.92 7.47 -21.02
CA THR A 351 12.41 6.12 -21.25
C THR A 351 13.52 5.20 -21.74
N LEU A 352 13.33 3.88 -21.65
CA LEU A 352 14.30 2.90 -22.19
C LEU A 352 14.54 3.05 -23.70
N ARG A 353 13.70 3.84 -24.41
CA ARG A 353 13.87 4.12 -25.83
C ARG A 353 14.79 5.32 -26.11
N ASP A 354 15.11 6.09 -25.10
CA ASP A 354 15.99 7.27 -25.22
C ASP A 354 17.48 6.92 -25.10
N TRP A 355 17.79 5.61 -25.06
CA TRP A 355 19.15 5.06 -25.03
C TRP A 355 19.73 4.87 -26.43
#